data_30ea1d079b17a174b4919cba1c884e5f
#
_entry.id   30ea1d079b17a174b4919cba1c884e5f
#
_cell.length_a   1.000
_cell.length_b   1.000
_cell.length_c   1.000
_cell.angle_alpha   90.00
_cell.angle_beta   90.00
_cell.angle_gamma   90.00
#
_symmetry.space_group_name_H-M   'P 1'
#
loop_
_entity.id
_entity.type
_entity.pdbx_description
1 polymer ?
#
loop_
_entity_poly.entity_id
_entity_poly.type
_entity_poly.pdbx_seq_one_letter_code
_entity_poly.pdbx_strand_id
1 'polypeptide(L)'
;MSQSEQVKKAVAGYFQDPKGTASLLGTTMSGNGIATETHDEALRKLKEKLEQEIQAKKELEKLSKQIEITITPEGLRIELLEGKDGTFYESGSAKLSDNGQELLELLAGELKTLPNDLLIEGHTDAAQYSTDGSYSNWELSADRANSARRLMQQDGVRNDQVTQVRGYADQMLRVKNNPYDPSNRRITILVRNGPNGIAPSATLANGLPTR
;
A
#
# COMPACT_ATOMS: atom_id res chain seq x y z
N MET A 1 -1.37 -12.86 -27.27
CA MET A 1 -1.13 -12.31 -25.92
C MET A 1 -1.73 -10.93 -25.88
N SER A 2 -2.58 -10.66 -24.88
CA SER A 2 -3.20 -9.34 -24.77
C SER A 2 -2.14 -8.31 -24.29
N GLN A 3 -2.35 -7.05 -24.63
CA GLN A 3 -1.48 -5.93 -24.23
C GLN A 3 -1.33 -5.87 -22.70
N SER A 4 -2.36 -6.28 -21.97
CA SER A 4 -2.40 -6.42 -20.51
C SER A 4 -1.41 -7.47 -19.96
N GLU A 5 -1.24 -8.61 -20.64
CA GLU A 5 -0.29 -9.65 -20.22
C GLU A 5 1.17 -9.25 -20.46
N GLN A 6 1.42 -8.47 -21.50
CA GLN A 6 2.77 -7.95 -21.76
C GLN A 6 3.19 -6.92 -20.71
N VAL A 7 2.27 -6.06 -20.29
CA VAL A 7 2.53 -5.09 -19.22
C VAL A 7 2.74 -5.80 -17.88
N LYS A 8 1.89 -6.79 -17.53
CA LYS A 8 2.07 -7.62 -16.32
C LYS A 8 3.44 -8.30 -16.28
N LYS A 9 3.86 -8.87 -17.41
CA LYS A 9 5.15 -9.55 -17.53
C LYS A 9 6.33 -8.58 -17.46
N ALA A 10 6.19 -7.38 -18.05
CA ALA A 10 7.20 -6.34 -17.99
C ALA A 10 7.37 -5.81 -16.56
N VAL A 11 6.27 -5.49 -15.86
CA VAL A 11 6.31 -5.03 -14.46
C VAL A 11 6.90 -6.11 -13.55
N ALA A 12 6.44 -7.37 -13.68
CA ALA A 12 6.99 -8.48 -12.89
C ALA A 12 8.48 -8.72 -13.17
N GLY A 13 8.91 -8.60 -14.44
CA GLY A 13 10.31 -8.75 -14.84
C GLY A 13 11.23 -7.70 -14.21
N TYR A 14 10.78 -6.45 -14.10
CA TYR A 14 11.54 -5.37 -13.46
C TYR A 14 11.77 -5.62 -11.96
N PHE A 15 10.82 -6.24 -11.28
CA PHE A 15 10.94 -6.54 -9.85
C PHE A 15 11.68 -7.86 -9.57
N GLN A 16 11.71 -8.80 -10.51
CA GLN A 16 12.35 -10.11 -10.32
C GLN A 16 13.87 -10.10 -10.54
N ASP A 17 14.38 -9.22 -11.39
CA ASP A 17 15.83 -9.14 -11.67
C ASP A 17 16.30 -7.68 -11.83
N PRO A 18 16.44 -6.94 -10.73
CA PRO A 18 16.97 -5.58 -10.77
C PRO A 18 18.46 -5.51 -11.19
N LYS A 19 19.14 -6.65 -11.31
CA LYS A 19 20.54 -6.75 -11.76
C LYS A 19 20.69 -7.27 -13.19
N GLY A 20 19.65 -7.88 -13.79
CA GLY A 20 19.72 -8.56 -15.06
C GLY A 20 19.86 -7.65 -16.28
N THR A 21 19.42 -6.40 -16.18
CA THR A 21 19.51 -5.44 -17.28
C THR A 21 20.89 -4.80 -17.44
N ALA A 22 21.77 -4.92 -16.45
CA ALA A 22 23.13 -4.34 -16.49
C ALA A 22 24.08 -5.10 -17.43
N SER A 23 23.71 -6.33 -17.86
CA SER A 23 24.56 -7.17 -18.71
C SER A 23 24.47 -6.89 -20.20
N LEU A 24 23.46 -6.12 -20.66
CA LEU A 24 23.24 -5.89 -22.12
C LEU A 24 23.80 -4.56 -22.63
N LEU A 25 24.22 -3.64 -21.79
CA LEU A 25 24.84 -2.38 -22.21
C LEU A 25 26.16 -2.21 -21.43
N GLY A 26 27.24 -2.64 -22.04
CA GLY A 26 28.59 -2.55 -21.52
C GLY A 26 29.01 -1.10 -21.27
N THR A 27 28.77 -0.58 -20.09
CA THR A 27 29.49 0.55 -19.50
C THR A 27 29.43 0.44 -17.99
N THR A 28 30.61 0.29 -17.41
CA THR A 28 30.88 0.36 -15.97
C THR A 28 30.55 1.73 -15.43
N MET A 29 29.39 1.89 -14.76
CA MET A 29 29.15 3.01 -13.84
C MET A 29 28.33 2.51 -12.65
N SER A 30 28.87 2.78 -11.50
CA SER A 30 28.32 2.69 -10.13
C SER A 30 26.87 2.17 -9.98
N GLY A 31 26.72 0.92 -9.58
CA GLY A 31 25.47 0.13 -9.61
C GLY A 31 24.34 0.56 -8.67
N ASN A 32 24.37 1.75 -8.04
CA ASN A 32 23.31 2.19 -7.13
C ASN A 32 22.30 3.15 -7.79
N GLY A 33 22.71 3.94 -8.77
CA GLY A 33 21.83 4.92 -9.43
C GLY A 33 20.84 4.27 -10.41
N ILE A 34 21.30 3.30 -11.20
CA ILE A 34 20.49 2.68 -12.26
C ILE A 34 19.39 1.78 -11.67
N ALA A 35 19.68 1.08 -10.55
CA ALA A 35 18.68 0.24 -9.88
C ALA A 35 17.56 1.08 -9.24
N THR A 36 17.87 2.29 -8.76
CA THR A 36 16.89 3.19 -8.15
C THR A 36 15.98 3.81 -9.23
N GLU A 37 16.53 4.25 -10.37
CA GLU A 37 15.74 4.82 -11.46
C GLU A 37 14.77 3.79 -12.07
N THR A 38 15.20 2.55 -12.28
CA THR A 38 14.34 1.48 -12.80
C THR A 38 13.23 1.09 -11.82
N HIS A 39 13.51 1.17 -10.52
CA HIS A 39 12.52 0.86 -9.48
C HIS A 39 11.43 1.94 -9.40
N ASP A 40 11.81 3.19 -9.39
CA ASP A 40 10.86 4.32 -9.39
C ASP A 40 9.98 4.33 -10.66
N GLU A 41 10.54 3.94 -11.81
CA GLU A 41 9.77 3.81 -13.05
C GLU A 41 8.75 2.66 -12.96
N ALA A 42 9.10 1.54 -12.34
CA ALA A 42 8.17 0.43 -12.13
C ALA A 42 7.00 0.82 -11.21
N LEU A 43 7.27 1.56 -10.13
CA LEU A 43 6.23 2.07 -9.24
C LEU A 43 5.32 3.10 -9.93
N ARG A 44 5.87 3.94 -10.82
CA ARG A 44 5.06 4.88 -11.63
C ARG A 44 4.12 4.13 -12.57
N LYS A 45 4.61 3.12 -13.29
CA LYS A 45 3.79 2.28 -14.16
C LYS A 45 2.69 1.54 -13.40
N LEU A 46 3.01 1.03 -12.21
CA LEU A 46 2.04 0.39 -11.34
C LEU A 46 0.96 1.39 -10.90
N LYS A 47 1.37 2.59 -10.46
CA LYS A 47 0.44 3.67 -10.09
C LYS A 47 -0.50 4.01 -11.24
N GLU A 48 0.04 4.32 -12.41
CA GLU A 48 -0.75 4.68 -13.61
C GLU A 48 -1.74 3.57 -13.96
N LYS A 49 -1.32 2.32 -13.88
CA LYS A 49 -2.18 1.19 -14.17
C LYS A 49 -3.33 1.08 -13.17
N LEU A 50 -3.04 1.17 -11.87
CA LEU A 50 -4.08 1.13 -10.83
C LEU A 50 -5.08 2.28 -10.99
N GLU A 51 -4.60 3.49 -11.26
CA GLU A 51 -5.46 4.64 -11.52
C GLU A 51 -6.37 4.43 -12.74
N GLN A 52 -5.85 3.88 -13.83
CA GLN A 52 -6.63 3.55 -15.03
C GLN A 52 -7.69 2.47 -14.76
N GLU A 53 -7.36 1.42 -14.03
CA GLU A 53 -8.30 0.34 -13.71
C GLU A 53 -9.40 0.81 -12.75
N ILE A 54 -9.07 1.69 -11.79
CA ILE A 54 -10.06 2.32 -10.90
C ILE A 54 -11.01 3.20 -11.72
N GLN A 55 -10.49 4.01 -12.64
CA GLN A 55 -11.31 4.87 -13.51
C GLN A 55 -12.18 4.08 -14.49
N ALA A 56 -11.75 2.90 -14.91
CA ALA A 56 -12.52 2.05 -15.82
C ALA A 56 -13.77 1.42 -15.16
N LYS A 57 -13.81 1.36 -13.84
CA LYS A 57 -14.95 0.84 -13.08
C LYS A 57 -15.82 1.96 -12.54
N LYS A 58 -17.04 2.11 -13.05
CA LYS A 58 -17.96 3.23 -12.74
C LYS A 58 -18.20 3.46 -11.24
N GLU A 59 -18.29 2.40 -10.45
CA GLU A 59 -18.52 2.54 -9.01
C GLU A 59 -17.25 3.05 -8.29
N LEU A 60 -16.07 2.58 -8.68
CA LEU A 60 -14.79 3.05 -8.12
C LEU A 60 -14.41 4.45 -8.64
N GLU A 61 -14.76 4.79 -9.89
CA GLU A 61 -14.55 6.14 -10.44
C GLU A 61 -15.23 7.21 -9.58
N LYS A 62 -16.46 6.96 -9.12
CA LYS A 62 -17.18 7.87 -8.20
C LYS A 62 -16.43 8.09 -6.87
N LEU A 63 -15.63 7.13 -6.47
CA LEU A 63 -14.85 7.14 -5.24
C LEU A 63 -13.39 7.59 -5.45
N SER A 64 -13.03 8.03 -6.66
CA SER A 64 -11.65 8.40 -7.01
C SER A 64 -11.04 9.45 -6.06
N LYS A 65 -11.86 10.35 -5.50
CA LYS A 65 -11.41 11.34 -4.50
C LYS A 65 -11.09 10.75 -3.11
N GLN A 66 -11.51 9.52 -2.87
CA GLN A 66 -11.30 8.78 -1.63
C GLN A 66 -10.19 7.73 -1.76
N ILE A 67 -9.62 7.60 -2.96
CA ILE A 67 -8.53 6.68 -3.25
C ILE A 67 -7.32 7.53 -3.65
N GLU A 68 -6.27 7.50 -2.83
CA GLU A 68 -5.04 8.23 -3.12
C GLU A 68 -3.89 7.24 -3.33
N ILE A 69 -3.18 7.42 -4.44
CA ILE A 69 -2.01 6.60 -4.78
C ILE A 69 -0.80 7.50 -4.94
N THR A 70 0.18 7.34 -4.04
CA THR A 70 1.38 8.18 -3.97
C THR A 70 2.66 7.35 -3.94
N ILE A 71 3.69 7.81 -4.65
CA ILE A 71 5.03 7.24 -4.54
C ILE A 71 5.73 7.93 -3.38
N THR A 72 6.26 7.14 -2.46
CA THR A 72 7.02 7.59 -1.29
C THR A 72 8.41 6.95 -1.29
N PRO A 73 9.35 7.42 -0.46
CA PRO A 73 10.65 6.75 -0.31
C PRO A 73 10.55 5.29 0.16
N GLU A 74 9.44 4.91 0.82
CA GLU A 74 9.20 3.54 1.30
C GLU A 74 8.61 2.62 0.22
N GLY A 75 7.99 3.19 -0.82
CA GLY A 75 7.31 2.47 -1.88
C GLY A 75 6.04 3.15 -2.39
N LEU A 76 5.15 2.39 -3.00
CA LEU A 76 3.85 2.89 -3.46
C LEU A 76 2.83 2.78 -2.33
N ARG A 77 2.33 3.93 -1.89
CA ARG A 77 1.32 4.06 -0.85
C ARG A 77 -0.06 4.23 -1.49
N ILE A 78 -0.98 3.36 -1.14
CA ILE A 78 -2.38 3.37 -1.58
C ILE A 78 -3.22 3.63 -0.33
N GLU A 79 -3.94 4.75 -0.28
CA GLU A 79 -4.78 5.12 0.85
C GLU A 79 -6.26 5.10 0.45
N LEU A 80 -7.06 4.36 1.21
CA LEU A 80 -8.50 4.27 1.11
C LEU A 80 -9.11 5.13 2.20
N LEU A 81 -9.57 6.34 1.85
CA LEU A 81 -10.08 7.35 2.77
C LEU A 81 -11.59 7.17 2.96
N GLU A 82 -12.04 7.06 4.21
CA GLU A 82 -13.46 6.96 4.50
C GLU A 82 -14.20 8.28 4.27
N GLY A 83 -15.41 8.18 3.75
CA GLY A 83 -16.36 9.27 3.71
C GLY A 83 -17.10 9.45 5.03
N LYS A 84 -18.03 10.42 5.06
CA LYS A 84 -18.80 10.77 6.26
C LYS A 84 -19.63 9.59 6.79
N ASP A 85 -20.25 8.84 5.88
CA ASP A 85 -21.19 7.75 6.20
C ASP A 85 -20.57 6.34 6.02
N GLY A 86 -19.23 6.28 5.89
CA GLY A 86 -18.51 5.08 5.48
C GLY A 86 -18.43 4.95 3.96
N THR A 87 -17.36 4.37 3.47
CA THR A 87 -17.15 4.15 2.02
C THR A 87 -16.68 2.73 1.75
N PHE A 88 -15.59 2.34 2.40
CA PHE A 88 -14.95 1.04 2.21
C PHE A 88 -15.26 0.06 3.33
N TYR A 89 -15.72 0.57 4.49
CA TYR A 89 -16.16 -0.22 5.64
C TYR A 89 -17.55 0.22 6.09
N GLU A 90 -18.31 -0.69 6.67
CA GLU A 90 -19.53 -0.36 7.40
C GLU A 90 -19.19 0.53 8.61
N SER A 91 -20.08 1.46 8.92
CA SER A 91 -19.85 2.43 10.00
C SER A 91 -19.59 1.72 11.34
N GLY A 92 -18.53 2.12 12.04
CA GLY A 92 -18.14 1.52 13.31
C GLY A 92 -17.79 0.03 13.23
N SER A 93 -17.47 -0.51 12.06
CA SER A 93 -17.23 -1.93 11.87
C SER A 93 -15.92 -2.18 11.12
N ALA A 94 -15.37 -3.39 11.26
CA ALA A 94 -14.30 -3.92 10.43
C ALA A 94 -14.82 -4.74 9.23
N LYS A 95 -16.15 -4.77 9.03
CA LYS A 95 -16.75 -5.41 7.87
C LYS A 95 -16.62 -4.51 6.64
N LEU A 96 -16.11 -5.09 5.55
CA LEU A 96 -15.99 -4.39 4.28
C LEU A 96 -17.37 -4.14 3.66
N SER A 97 -17.55 -2.96 3.09
CA SER A 97 -18.67 -2.65 2.19
C SER A 97 -18.43 -3.28 0.81
N ASP A 98 -19.46 -3.28 -0.05
CA ASP A 98 -19.32 -3.74 -1.43
C ASP A 98 -18.24 -2.96 -2.19
N ASN A 99 -18.17 -1.64 -2.00
CA ASN A 99 -17.11 -0.80 -2.58
C ASN A 99 -15.72 -1.18 -2.06
N GLY A 100 -15.61 -1.48 -0.77
CA GLY A 100 -14.36 -1.93 -0.15
C GLY A 100 -13.91 -3.26 -0.70
N GLN A 101 -14.83 -4.19 -0.89
CA GLN A 101 -14.54 -5.50 -1.48
C GLN A 101 -14.07 -5.34 -2.92
N GLU A 102 -14.85 -4.65 -3.78
CA GLU A 102 -14.51 -4.45 -5.19
C GLU A 102 -13.14 -3.79 -5.39
N LEU A 103 -12.82 -2.78 -4.59
CA LEU A 103 -11.53 -2.11 -4.67
C LEU A 103 -10.38 -3.02 -4.22
N LEU A 104 -10.53 -3.73 -3.10
CA LEU A 104 -9.49 -4.61 -2.59
C LEU A 104 -9.27 -5.83 -3.51
N GLU A 105 -10.32 -6.38 -4.14
CA GLU A 105 -10.22 -7.43 -5.17
C GLU A 105 -9.40 -6.94 -6.38
N LEU A 106 -9.70 -5.71 -6.87
CA LEU A 106 -8.91 -5.09 -7.95
C LEU A 106 -7.44 -4.95 -7.55
N LEU A 107 -7.17 -4.37 -6.38
CA LEU A 107 -5.81 -4.20 -5.88
C LEU A 107 -5.09 -5.56 -5.72
N ALA A 108 -5.75 -6.56 -5.15
CA ALA A 108 -5.20 -7.90 -5.00
C ALA A 108 -4.84 -8.52 -6.36
N GLY A 109 -5.71 -8.35 -7.37
CA GLY A 109 -5.48 -8.82 -8.74
C GLY A 109 -4.18 -8.31 -9.33
N GLU A 110 -3.81 -7.06 -9.06
CA GLU A 110 -2.59 -6.45 -9.56
C GLU A 110 -1.38 -6.73 -8.67
N LEU A 111 -1.54 -6.64 -7.35
CA LEU A 111 -0.43 -6.77 -6.40
C LEU A 111 0.07 -8.21 -6.22
N LYS A 112 -0.80 -9.23 -6.41
CA LYS A 112 -0.42 -10.64 -6.23
C LYS A 112 0.72 -11.13 -7.14
N THR A 113 0.90 -10.47 -8.28
CA THR A 113 1.94 -10.82 -9.26
C THR A 113 3.30 -10.20 -8.95
N LEU A 114 3.35 -9.26 -7.99
CA LEU A 114 4.55 -8.54 -7.63
C LEU A 114 5.37 -9.29 -6.57
N PRO A 115 6.70 -9.22 -6.63
CA PRO A 115 7.56 -9.80 -5.59
C PRO A 115 7.61 -8.96 -4.31
N ASN A 116 7.08 -7.73 -4.35
CA ASN A 116 7.15 -6.75 -3.26
C ASN A 116 6.38 -7.19 -2.03
N ASP A 117 6.94 -6.89 -0.87
CA ASP A 117 6.27 -7.01 0.41
C ASP A 117 5.15 -5.97 0.55
N LEU A 118 4.08 -6.35 1.19
CA LEU A 118 2.96 -5.49 1.52
C LEU A 118 2.90 -5.24 3.02
N LEU A 119 2.64 -4.00 3.37
CA LEU A 119 2.30 -3.56 4.73
C LEU A 119 0.90 -2.97 4.69
N ILE A 120 0.01 -3.38 5.60
CA ILE A 120 -1.35 -2.86 5.70
C ILE A 120 -1.53 -2.16 7.05
N GLU A 121 -1.98 -0.91 7.00
CA GLU A 121 -2.16 -0.05 8.17
C GLU A 121 -3.61 0.40 8.28
N GLY A 122 -4.16 0.35 9.50
CA GLY A 122 -5.49 0.85 9.82
C GLY A 122 -5.41 2.07 10.73
N HIS A 123 -6.29 3.04 10.49
CA HIS A 123 -6.39 4.28 11.24
C HIS A 123 -7.85 4.62 11.53
N THR A 124 -8.10 5.31 12.65
CA THR A 124 -9.40 5.88 13.00
C THR A 124 -9.30 7.40 13.10
N ASP A 125 -10.45 8.05 13.20
CA ASP A 125 -10.54 9.42 13.74
C ASP A 125 -10.50 9.39 15.27
N ALA A 126 -10.57 10.56 15.91
CA ALA A 126 -10.52 10.70 17.37
C ALA A 126 -11.89 10.45 18.04
N ALA A 127 -12.92 10.03 17.31
CA ALA A 127 -14.18 9.64 17.93
C ALA A 127 -13.98 8.36 18.75
N GLN A 128 -14.44 8.39 20.01
CA GLN A 128 -14.40 7.20 20.85
C GLN A 128 -15.29 6.11 20.27
N TYR A 129 -14.73 4.93 20.05
CA TYR A 129 -15.48 3.79 19.51
C TYR A 129 -16.47 3.22 20.55
N SER A 130 -16.02 3.07 21.79
CA SER A 130 -16.82 2.50 22.89
C SER A 130 -16.43 3.15 24.23
N THR A 131 -17.37 3.17 25.17
CA THR A 131 -17.16 3.70 26.51
C THR A 131 -16.85 2.61 27.54
N ASP A 132 -17.02 1.32 27.20
CA ASP A 132 -16.80 0.18 28.11
C ASP A 132 -15.35 -0.31 28.14
N GLY A 133 -14.51 0.18 27.22
CA GLY A 133 -13.06 -0.09 27.20
C GLY A 133 -12.65 -1.49 26.71
N SER A 134 -13.61 -2.36 26.39
CA SER A 134 -13.30 -3.72 25.94
C SER A 134 -12.86 -3.79 24.46
N TYR A 135 -13.32 -2.84 23.66
CA TYR A 135 -12.99 -2.69 22.25
C TYR A 135 -12.87 -1.20 21.91
N SER A 136 -11.72 -0.81 21.44
CA SER A 136 -11.38 0.59 21.23
C SER A 136 -10.97 0.87 19.78
N ASN A 137 -10.55 2.11 19.49
CA ASN A 137 -9.97 2.49 18.21
C ASN A 137 -8.71 1.66 17.85
N TRP A 138 -8.00 1.11 18.85
CA TRP A 138 -6.85 0.23 18.63
C TRP A 138 -7.27 -1.08 17.97
N GLU A 139 -8.26 -1.75 18.55
CA GLU A 139 -8.78 -2.99 18.01
C GLU A 139 -9.46 -2.75 16.67
N LEU A 140 -10.30 -1.71 16.55
CA LEU A 140 -11.01 -1.40 15.30
C LEU A 140 -10.03 -1.16 14.14
N SER A 141 -8.98 -0.37 14.36
CA SER A 141 -8.00 -0.07 13.31
C SER A 141 -7.21 -1.33 12.87
N ALA A 142 -6.82 -2.17 13.84
CA ALA A 142 -6.14 -3.43 13.55
C ALA A 142 -7.06 -4.44 12.86
N ASP A 143 -8.32 -4.54 13.26
CA ASP A 143 -9.30 -5.46 12.66
C ASP A 143 -9.68 -5.07 11.25
N ARG A 144 -9.78 -3.77 10.94
CA ARG A 144 -9.97 -3.26 9.59
C ARG A 144 -8.79 -3.63 8.68
N ALA A 145 -7.56 -3.39 9.13
CA ALA A 145 -6.37 -3.78 8.40
C ALA A 145 -6.30 -5.31 8.18
N ASN A 146 -6.69 -6.10 9.16
CA ASN A 146 -6.79 -7.56 9.03
C ASN A 146 -7.91 -8.00 8.08
N SER A 147 -9.04 -7.30 8.02
CA SER A 147 -10.11 -7.61 7.07
C SER A 147 -9.65 -7.38 5.64
N ALA A 148 -8.95 -6.27 5.37
CA ALA A 148 -8.33 -6.02 4.08
C ALA A 148 -7.32 -7.12 3.72
N ARG A 149 -6.41 -7.48 4.64
CA ARG A 149 -5.44 -8.57 4.42
C ARG A 149 -6.13 -9.88 4.06
N ARG A 150 -7.15 -10.29 4.81
CA ARG A 150 -7.87 -11.57 4.57
C ARG A 150 -8.48 -11.61 3.18
N LEU A 151 -9.17 -10.54 2.76
CA LEU A 151 -9.77 -10.48 1.43
C LEU A 151 -8.69 -10.53 0.34
N MET A 152 -7.64 -9.71 0.45
CA MET A 152 -6.56 -9.71 -0.55
C MET A 152 -5.88 -11.07 -0.68
N GLN A 153 -5.70 -11.80 0.43
CA GLN A 153 -5.15 -13.16 0.39
C GLN A 153 -6.12 -14.17 -0.23
N GLN A 154 -7.43 -14.05 -0.01
CA GLN A 154 -8.44 -14.86 -0.68
C GLN A 154 -8.40 -14.66 -2.20
N ASP A 155 -8.10 -13.43 -2.67
CA ASP A 155 -7.99 -13.08 -4.09
C ASP A 155 -6.60 -13.32 -4.69
N GLY A 156 -5.73 -13.97 -3.93
CA GLY A 156 -4.49 -14.53 -4.44
C GLY A 156 -3.20 -13.78 -4.06
N VAL A 157 -3.27 -12.74 -3.22
CA VAL A 157 -2.06 -12.20 -2.58
C VAL A 157 -1.45 -13.30 -1.72
N ARG A 158 -0.15 -13.55 -1.88
CA ARG A 158 0.53 -14.63 -1.17
C ARG A 158 0.56 -14.39 0.33
N ASN A 159 0.51 -15.47 1.12
CA ASN A 159 0.53 -15.38 2.58
C ASN A 159 1.82 -14.75 3.13
N ASP A 160 2.94 -14.97 2.45
CA ASP A 160 4.26 -14.42 2.78
C ASP A 160 4.45 -12.97 2.29
N GLN A 161 3.60 -12.50 1.38
CA GLN A 161 3.70 -11.17 0.79
C GLN A 161 3.24 -10.08 1.76
N VAL A 162 2.20 -10.32 2.57
CA VAL A 162 1.80 -9.38 3.62
C VAL A 162 2.67 -9.63 4.85
N THR A 163 3.72 -8.84 4.99
CA THR A 163 4.71 -9.02 6.06
C THR A 163 4.34 -8.30 7.35
N GLN A 164 3.46 -7.29 7.29
CA GLN A 164 3.05 -6.54 8.47
C GLN A 164 1.60 -6.07 8.37
N VAL A 165 0.90 -6.12 9.51
CA VAL A 165 -0.41 -5.49 9.72
C VAL A 165 -0.30 -4.61 10.96
N ARG A 166 -0.73 -3.34 10.87
CA ARG A 166 -0.63 -2.36 11.96
C ARG A 166 -1.96 -1.67 12.19
N GLY A 167 -2.32 -1.49 13.46
CA GLY A 167 -3.39 -0.59 13.88
C GLY A 167 -2.80 0.61 14.61
N TYR A 168 -3.19 1.80 14.22
CA TYR A 168 -2.67 3.05 14.81
C TYR A 168 -3.73 3.81 15.61
N ALA A 169 -4.95 3.30 15.68
CA ALA A 169 -6.06 4.06 16.27
C ALA A 169 -6.11 5.49 15.68
N ASP A 170 -6.27 6.50 16.53
CA ASP A 170 -6.24 7.93 16.21
C ASP A 170 -4.86 8.59 16.41
N GLN A 171 -3.80 7.80 16.60
CA GLN A 171 -2.47 8.34 16.93
C GLN A 171 -1.77 8.99 15.74
N MET A 172 -2.16 8.64 14.51
CA MET A 172 -1.57 9.16 13.28
C MET A 172 -2.65 9.81 12.41
N LEU A 173 -3.22 10.91 12.90
CA LEU A 173 -4.25 11.67 12.18
C LEU A 173 -3.67 12.27 10.88
N ARG A 174 -4.41 12.12 9.77
CA ARG A 174 -4.14 12.77 8.49
C ARG A 174 -4.43 14.27 8.56
N VAL A 175 -5.59 14.64 9.15
CA VAL A 175 -6.06 16.00 9.31
C VAL A 175 -5.95 16.39 10.79
N LYS A 176 -4.75 16.80 11.21
CA LYS A 176 -4.42 17.07 12.62
C LYS A 176 -5.24 18.22 13.24
N ASN A 177 -5.61 19.21 12.42
CA ASN A 177 -6.41 20.36 12.87
C ASN A 177 -7.93 20.06 12.92
N ASN A 178 -8.36 18.91 12.41
CA ASN A 178 -9.70 18.37 12.55
C ASN A 178 -9.64 16.87 12.91
N PRO A 179 -9.47 16.52 14.20
CA PRO A 179 -9.31 15.12 14.62
C PRO A 179 -10.49 14.21 14.28
N TYR A 180 -11.68 14.79 14.05
CA TYR A 180 -12.91 14.07 13.70
C TYR A 180 -13.19 14.03 12.19
N ASP A 181 -12.25 14.50 11.38
CA ASP A 181 -12.39 14.44 9.92
C ASP A 181 -12.52 13.00 9.45
N PRO A 182 -13.52 12.68 8.61
CA PRO A 182 -13.74 11.32 8.12
C PRO A 182 -12.52 10.71 7.44
N SER A 183 -11.70 11.51 6.75
CA SER A 183 -10.49 11.03 6.07
C SER A 183 -9.37 10.59 7.02
N ASN A 184 -9.49 10.85 8.32
CA ASN A 184 -8.62 10.25 9.33
C ASN A 184 -8.86 8.73 9.43
N ARG A 185 -10.12 8.27 9.22
CA ARG A 185 -10.43 6.85 9.10
C ARG A 185 -9.98 6.38 7.74
N ARG A 186 -8.95 5.56 7.69
CA ARG A 186 -8.38 5.08 6.43
C ARG A 186 -7.68 3.74 6.60
N ILE A 187 -7.56 3.04 5.49
CA ILE A 187 -6.62 1.93 5.32
C ILE A 187 -5.52 2.38 4.39
N THR A 188 -4.29 2.05 4.74
CA THR A 188 -3.13 2.24 3.90
C THR A 188 -2.56 0.89 3.50
N ILE A 189 -2.34 0.68 2.21
CA ILE A 189 -1.60 -0.45 1.67
C ILE A 189 -0.29 0.11 1.11
N LEU A 190 0.82 -0.28 1.69
CA LEU A 190 2.16 0.11 1.23
C LEU A 190 2.79 -1.07 0.49
N VAL A 191 3.00 -0.89 -0.82
CA VAL A 191 3.83 -1.78 -1.65
C VAL A 191 5.28 -1.35 -1.46
N ARG A 192 6.05 -2.11 -0.67
CA ARG A 192 7.39 -1.72 -0.23
C ARG A 192 8.42 -1.79 -1.35
N ASN A 193 9.42 -0.94 -1.27
CA ASN A 193 10.55 -0.95 -2.19
C ASN A 193 11.39 -2.24 -2.01
N GLY A 194 11.54 -3.03 -3.09
CA GLY A 194 12.38 -4.24 -3.14
C GLY A 194 11.76 -5.49 -2.49
N PRO A 195 12.26 -6.67 -2.84
CA PRO A 195 11.95 -7.91 -2.13
C PRO A 195 12.57 -7.83 -0.73
N ASN A 196 11.77 -8.11 0.29
CA ASN A 196 12.07 -8.04 1.72
C ASN A 196 12.14 -6.64 2.36
N GLY A 197 11.68 -5.60 1.66
CA GLY A 197 11.39 -4.31 2.28
C GLY A 197 12.47 -3.70 3.19
N ILE A 198 13.73 -4.04 2.97
CA ILE A 198 14.84 -3.41 3.67
C ILE A 198 15.02 -2.04 3.05
N ALA A 199 14.52 -1.00 3.74
CA ALA A 199 15.01 0.34 3.49
C ALA A 199 16.54 0.30 3.47
N PRO A 200 17.22 1.06 2.57
CA PRO A 200 18.67 1.18 2.67
C PRO A 200 18.96 1.64 4.08
N SER A 201 19.67 0.80 4.84
CA SER A 201 20.18 1.17 6.16
C SER A 201 20.86 2.51 6.01
N ALA A 202 20.34 3.54 6.66
CA ALA A 202 21.12 4.74 6.91
C ALA A 202 22.39 4.24 7.64
N THR A 203 23.48 4.18 6.92
CA THR A 203 24.79 3.88 7.49
C THR A 203 25.00 4.92 8.56
N LEU A 204 24.82 4.51 9.81
CA LEU A 204 25.28 5.30 10.95
C LEU A 204 26.79 5.45 10.77
N ALA A 205 27.22 6.57 10.24
CA ALA A 205 28.59 7.01 10.32
C ALA A 205 28.90 7.33 11.79
N ASN A 206 29.07 6.29 12.60
CA ASN A 206 29.65 6.42 13.94
C ASN A 206 31.15 6.28 13.82
N GLY A 207 31.81 7.41 13.55
CA GLY A 207 33.19 7.60 13.92
C GLY A 207 33.30 7.59 15.44
N LEU A 208 33.70 6.48 16.01
CA LEU A 208 34.25 6.44 17.39
C LEU A 208 35.62 7.05 17.38
N PRO A 209 35.91 8.03 18.24
CA PRO A 209 37.28 8.48 18.44
C PRO A 209 38.05 7.42 19.22
N THR A 210 39.13 6.93 18.63
CA THR A 210 40.13 6.13 19.32
C THR A 210 40.82 6.96 20.41
N ARG A 211 40.80 6.46 21.60
CA ARG A 211 41.79 6.74 22.66
C ARG A 211 42.61 5.51 22.91
#